data_889830afe63c28e932b2743b098a6059
#
_entry.id   889830afe63c28e932b2743b098a6059
#
_cell.length_a   1.000
_cell.length_b   1.000
_cell.length_c   1.000
_cell.angle_alpha   90.00
_cell.angle_beta   90.00
_cell.angle_gamma   90.00
#
_symmetry.space_group_name_H-M   'P 1'
#
loop_
_entity.id
_entity.type
_entity.pdbx_description
1 polymer ?
#
loop_
_entity_poly.entity_id
_entity_poly.type
_entity_poly.pdbx_seq_one_letter_code
_entity_poly.pdbx_strand_id
1 'polypeptide(L)'
;MAIDHDALFKKLITTFFPEFMALFLPEAHTLADYSDLRFLSQELMTDLAGSEKHYVDILAELKFKGEAGYVLVQIVPEVQRSADFARRMLSYFTCLHERHQKMVLPIAIFSHDSREDEPTRYEEAFPFFTVLRFEFWKIQLKQISWQQHLESGNPLAAALLSKLSYQPSERVAVRLEFLRQLARMQLDPARMELVTSFFDSYLELTAEEERLLEERLPEELTGEEVKRVVEITTSWHRKGRQEGRQELLFKLLRKRLGPLSSEVEARIAALSPEQSDQLAEKLFDITNEADLKRFLAAT
;
A
#
# COMPACT_ATOMS: atom_id res chain seq x y z
N MET A 1 14.11 -5.56 7.02
CA MET A 1 13.49 -4.30 7.50
C MET A 1 12.06 -4.60 7.87
N ALA A 2 11.51 -4.02 8.94
CA ALA A 2 10.08 -4.11 9.18
C ALA A 2 9.36 -3.35 8.05
N ILE A 3 8.31 -3.95 7.50
CA ILE A 3 7.50 -3.34 6.45
C ILE A 3 6.79 -2.13 7.07
N ASP A 4 6.93 -0.97 6.47
CA ASP A 4 6.13 0.19 6.82
C ASP A 4 4.74 0.05 6.18
N HIS A 5 3.84 -0.57 6.93
CA HIS A 5 2.47 -0.86 6.50
C HIS A 5 1.70 0.40 6.12
N ASP A 6 1.93 1.50 6.84
CA ASP A 6 1.28 2.78 6.59
C ASP A 6 1.71 3.39 5.26
N ALA A 7 3.02 3.44 5.01
CA ALA A 7 3.57 3.90 3.74
C ALA A 7 3.08 3.03 2.55
N LEU A 8 2.96 1.71 2.76
CA LEU A 8 2.49 0.79 1.72
C LEU A 8 1.01 1.01 1.38
N PHE A 9 0.14 1.19 2.38
CA PHE A 9 -1.26 1.56 2.16
C PHE A 9 -1.40 2.90 1.45
N LYS A 10 -0.68 3.93 1.89
CA LYS A 10 -0.68 5.26 1.26
C LYS A 10 -0.28 5.17 -0.21
N LYS A 11 0.81 4.47 -0.50
CA LYS A 11 1.31 4.27 -1.87
C LYS A 11 0.30 3.53 -2.73
N LEU A 12 -0.33 2.48 -2.20
CA LEU A 12 -1.36 1.72 -2.93
C LEU A 12 -2.55 2.61 -3.28
N ILE A 13 -3.14 3.30 -2.30
CA ILE A 13 -4.33 4.13 -2.50
C ILE A 13 -4.03 5.32 -3.42
N THR A 14 -2.90 5.99 -3.26
CA THR A 14 -2.53 7.13 -4.12
C THR A 14 -2.26 6.70 -5.56
N THR A 15 -1.67 5.53 -5.78
CA THR A 15 -1.40 4.99 -7.12
C THR A 15 -2.68 4.59 -7.84
N PHE A 16 -3.67 4.06 -7.10
CA PHE A 16 -4.94 3.56 -7.62
C PHE A 16 -6.14 4.35 -7.08
N PHE A 17 -5.99 5.67 -6.99
CA PHE A 17 -7.02 6.51 -6.37
C PHE A 17 -8.37 6.50 -7.11
N PRO A 18 -8.44 6.56 -8.45
CA PRO A 18 -9.70 6.38 -9.16
C PRO A 18 -10.35 5.02 -8.89
N GLU A 19 -9.55 3.95 -8.86
CA GLU A 19 -9.99 2.59 -8.56
C GLU A 19 -10.46 2.45 -7.10
N PHE A 20 -9.84 3.18 -6.18
CA PHE A 20 -10.27 3.30 -4.79
C PHE A 20 -11.66 3.94 -4.68
N MET A 21 -11.85 5.06 -5.36
CA MET A 21 -13.14 5.75 -5.39
C MET A 21 -14.21 4.88 -6.05
N ALA A 22 -13.90 4.22 -7.17
CA ALA A 22 -14.82 3.31 -7.85
C ALA A 22 -15.24 2.12 -6.97
N LEU A 23 -14.29 1.58 -6.17
CA LEU A 23 -14.52 0.40 -5.35
C LEU A 23 -15.41 0.69 -4.13
N PHE A 24 -15.13 1.80 -3.43
CA PHE A 24 -15.75 2.07 -2.12
C PHE A 24 -16.79 3.19 -2.15
N LEU A 25 -16.72 4.07 -3.14
CA LEU A 25 -17.60 5.24 -3.27
C LEU A 25 -18.06 5.42 -4.74
N PRO A 26 -18.78 4.42 -5.31
CA PRO A 26 -19.12 4.44 -6.74
C PRO A 26 -19.93 5.67 -7.16
N GLU A 27 -20.80 6.18 -6.30
CA GLU A 27 -21.56 7.41 -6.57
C GLU A 27 -20.64 8.64 -6.66
N ALA A 28 -19.70 8.78 -5.71
CA ALA A 28 -18.72 9.86 -5.75
C ALA A 28 -17.79 9.73 -6.96
N HIS A 29 -17.38 8.49 -7.31
CA HIS A 29 -16.56 8.21 -8.49
C HIS A 29 -17.22 8.71 -9.79
N THR A 30 -18.53 8.50 -9.97
CA THR A 30 -19.25 8.96 -11.17
C THR A 30 -19.33 10.48 -11.28
N LEU A 31 -19.14 11.20 -10.18
CA LEU A 31 -19.21 12.66 -10.14
C LEU A 31 -17.80 13.30 -10.15
N ALA A 32 -16.75 12.49 -9.97
CA ALA A 32 -15.38 12.96 -9.84
C ALA A 32 -14.71 13.13 -11.21
N ASP A 33 -14.00 14.23 -11.36
CA ASP A 33 -13.07 14.48 -12.47
C ASP A 33 -11.63 14.35 -11.96
N TYR A 34 -10.94 13.34 -12.45
CA TYR A 34 -9.56 13.02 -12.05
C TYR A 34 -8.50 13.71 -12.91
N SER A 35 -8.87 14.50 -13.92
CA SER A 35 -7.92 15.17 -14.83
C SER A 35 -6.97 16.11 -14.11
N ASP A 36 -7.45 16.76 -13.05
CA ASP A 36 -6.69 17.69 -12.20
C ASP A 36 -6.39 17.11 -10.80
N LEU A 37 -6.46 15.78 -10.62
CA LEU A 37 -6.17 15.14 -9.32
C LEU A 37 -4.78 15.50 -8.82
N ARG A 38 -4.71 16.03 -7.60
CA ARG A 38 -3.46 16.38 -6.93
C ARG A 38 -3.46 15.85 -5.50
N PHE A 39 -2.35 15.24 -5.11
CA PHE A 39 -2.13 14.87 -3.71
C PHE A 39 -1.35 16.00 -3.03
N LEU A 40 -1.90 16.49 -1.92
CA LEU A 40 -1.31 17.60 -1.18
C LEU A 40 -0.38 17.05 -0.09
N SER A 41 0.72 17.78 0.18
CA SER A 41 1.69 17.38 1.19
C SER A 41 1.11 17.52 2.60
N GLN A 42 1.55 16.63 3.50
CA GLN A 42 1.13 16.60 4.91
C GLN A 42 1.54 17.86 5.70
N GLU A 43 2.55 18.60 5.23
CA GLU A 43 3.04 19.83 5.88
C GLU A 43 1.98 20.93 6.00
N LEU A 44 0.96 20.90 5.15
CA LEU A 44 -0.17 21.83 5.21
C LEU A 44 -1.03 21.68 6.48
N MET A 45 -0.88 20.59 7.23
CA MET A 45 -1.69 20.26 8.40
C MET A 45 -0.96 20.47 9.75
N THR A 46 0.36 20.61 9.74
CA THR A 46 1.17 20.74 10.96
C THR A 46 0.97 22.07 11.68
N ASP A 47 0.58 23.12 10.98
CA ASP A 47 0.42 24.46 11.57
C ASP A 47 -0.91 24.64 12.33
N LEU A 48 -1.85 23.69 12.25
CA LEU A 48 -3.22 23.87 12.70
C LEU A 48 -3.59 23.10 13.98
N ALA A 49 -2.88 22.04 14.31
CA ALA A 49 -3.16 21.23 15.50
C ALA A 49 -2.09 21.48 16.57
N GLY A 50 -2.28 22.48 17.41
CA GLY A 50 -1.34 22.81 18.49
C GLY A 50 -0.75 21.60 19.19
N SER A 51 0.58 21.54 19.31
CA SER A 51 1.45 20.67 20.10
C SER A 51 1.53 19.17 19.82
N GLU A 52 0.63 18.50 19.13
CA GLU A 52 0.79 17.12 18.65
C GLU A 52 0.79 17.09 17.12
N LYS A 53 1.84 16.50 16.54
CA LYS A 53 1.94 16.30 15.09
C LYS A 53 0.91 15.26 14.64
N HIS A 54 -0.27 15.69 14.29
CA HIS A 54 -1.29 14.84 13.70
C HIS A 54 -1.16 14.90 12.18
N TYR A 55 -0.90 13.76 11.57
CA TYR A 55 -0.77 13.64 10.11
C TYR A 55 -2.07 13.11 9.52
N VAL A 56 -2.53 13.77 8.47
CA VAL A 56 -3.53 13.20 7.55
C VAL A 56 -2.79 12.24 6.61
N ASP A 57 -3.35 11.05 6.39
CA ASP A 57 -2.65 10.06 5.59
C ASP A 57 -2.63 10.41 4.12
N ILE A 58 -3.79 10.76 3.56
CA ILE A 58 -3.92 11.17 2.16
C ILE A 58 -4.89 12.34 2.09
N LEU A 59 -4.47 13.41 1.43
CA LEU A 59 -5.30 14.54 1.07
C LEU A 59 -5.25 14.71 -0.44
N ALA A 60 -6.36 14.42 -1.12
CA ALA A 60 -6.51 14.55 -2.56
C ALA A 60 -7.42 15.74 -2.88
N GLU A 61 -6.98 16.60 -3.79
CA GLU A 61 -7.78 17.65 -4.40
C GLU A 61 -8.25 17.21 -5.79
N LEU A 62 -9.55 17.27 -6.05
CA LEU A 62 -10.15 16.97 -7.34
C LEU A 62 -11.46 17.75 -7.51
N LYS A 63 -12.09 17.66 -8.68
CA LYS A 63 -13.37 18.30 -8.95
C LYS A 63 -14.52 17.29 -8.88
N PHE A 64 -15.63 17.72 -8.29
CA PHE A 64 -16.91 17.00 -8.32
C PHE A 64 -17.92 17.85 -9.06
N LYS A 65 -18.44 17.37 -10.20
CA LYS A 65 -19.35 18.13 -11.09
C LYS A 65 -18.82 19.52 -11.47
N GLY A 66 -17.48 19.68 -11.58
CA GLY A 66 -16.84 20.94 -11.95
C GLY A 66 -16.46 21.83 -10.75
N GLU A 67 -16.91 21.53 -9.53
CA GLU A 67 -16.53 22.24 -8.31
C GLU A 67 -15.34 21.58 -7.62
N ALA A 68 -14.37 22.36 -7.19
CA ALA A 68 -13.21 21.83 -6.48
C ALA A 68 -13.57 21.38 -5.06
N GLY A 69 -13.15 20.17 -4.70
CA GLY A 69 -13.34 19.59 -3.38
C GLY A 69 -12.11 18.82 -2.93
N TYR A 70 -12.11 18.42 -1.66
CA TYR A 70 -11.07 17.59 -1.05
C TYR A 70 -11.62 16.21 -0.69
N VAL A 71 -10.81 15.18 -0.89
CA VAL A 71 -11.01 13.87 -0.29
C VAL A 71 -9.94 13.67 0.77
N LEU A 72 -10.38 13.58 2.02
CA LEU A 72 -9.54 13.31 3.18
C LEU A 72 -9.61 11.83 3.51
N VAL A 73 -8.52 11.09 3.36
CA VAL A 73 -8.46 9.68 3.75
C VAL A 73 -7.57 9.54 4.98
N GLN A 74 -8.11 8.94 6.02
CA GLN A 74 -7.39 8.55 7.23
C GLN A 74 -7.33 7.03 7.30
N ILE A 75 -6.11 6.48 7.35
CA ILE A 75 -5.89 5.05 7.51
C ILE A 75 -5.67 4.76 9.00
N VAL A 76 -6.42 3.82 9.56
CA VAL A 76 -6.33 3.43 10.97
C VAL A 76 -5.62 2.08 11.06
N PRO A 77 -4.32 2.05 11.43
CA PRO A 77 -3.55 0.82 11.55
C PRO A 77 -3.97 0.00 12.79
N GLU A 78 -3.50 -1.25 12.87
CA GLU A 78 -3.88 -2.25 13.87
C GLU A 78 -3.72 -1.83 15.34
N VAL A 79 -2.81 -0.91 15.64
CA VAL A 79 -2.40 -0.59 17.01
C VAL A 79 -3.17 0.55 17.65
N GLN A 80 -3.94 1.33 16.90
CA GLN A 80 -4.59 2.54 17.43
C GLN A 80 -6.12 2.49 17.35
N ARG A 81 -6.75 1.68 18.18
CA ARG A 81 -8.13 1.97 18.62
C ARG A 81 -8.07 3.21 19.51
N SER A 82 -8.33 4.35 18.95
CA SER A 82 -8.43 5.59 19.70
C SER A 82 -9.90 5.93 19.89
N ALA A 83 -10.33 6.00 21.14
CA ALA A 83 -11.65 6.53 21.48
C ALA A 83 -11.88 7.94 20.91
N ASP A 84 -10.80 8.65 20.62
CA ASP A 84 -10.79 10.00 20.06
C ASP A 84 -10.73 10.05 18.52
N PHE A 85 -10.78 8.90 17.81
CA PHE A 85 -10.64 8.87 16.36
C PHE A 85 -11.67 9.78 15.65
N ALA A 86 -12.95 9.62 15.99
CA ALA A 86 -14.02 10.41 15.36
C ALA A 86 -13.86 11.91 15.63
N ARG A 87 -13.40 12.28 16.82
CA ARG A 87 -13.11 13.69 17.18
C ARG A 87 -11.91 14.23 16.40
N ARG A 88 -10.86 13.44 16.20
CA ARG A 88 -9.70 13.84 15.35
C ARG A 88 -10.13 14.06 13.90
N MET A 89 -10.97 13.17 13.36
CA MET A 89 -11.50 13.30 12.00
C MET A 89 -12.28 14.61 11.84
N LEU A 90 -13.11 14.99 12.82
CA LEU A 90 -13.78 16.28 12.87
C LEU A 90 -12.77 17.43 12.86
N SER A 91 -11.72 17.35 13.66
CA SER A 91 -10.69 18.41 13.72
C SER A 91 -10.01 18.61 12.37
N TYR A 92 -9.65 17.53 11.67
CA TYR A 92 -9.06 17.61 10.32
C TYR A 92 -10.03 18.22 9.30
N PHE A 93 -11.29 17.76 9.33
CA PHE A 93 -12.34 18.31 8.47
C PHE A 93 -12.49 19.83 8.70
N THR A 94 -12.62 20.24 9.94
CA THR A 94 -12.84 21.65 10.31
C THR A 94 -11.66 22.52 9.85
N CYS A 95 -10.43 22.09 10.12
CA CYS A 95 -9.23 22.78 9.68
C CYS A 95 -9.15 22.95 8.16
N LEU A 96 -9.41 21.90 7.42
CA LEU A 96 -9.40 21.94 5.95
C LEU A 96 -10.50 22.85 5.41
N HIS A 97 -11.72 22.69 5.93
CA HIS A 97 -12.87 23.47 5.50
C HIS A 97 -12.67 24.96 5.78
N GLU A 98 -12.19 25.32 6.97
CA GLU A 98 -11.95 26.71 7.38
C GLU A 98 -10.85 27.36 6.53
N ARG A 99 -9.76 26.62 6.26
CA ARG A 99 -8.61 27.15 5.49
C ARG A 99 -8.92 27.33 4.01
N HIS A 100 -9.63 26.39 3.42
CA HIS A 100 -9.79 26.31 1.96
C HIS A 100 -11.18 26.67 1.47
N GLN A 101 -12.18 26.75 2.35
CA GLN A 101 -13.59 27.07 2.01
C GLN A 101 -14.12 26.15 0.89
N LYS A 102 -13.68 24.88 0.87
CA LYS A 102 -14.08 23.86 -0.10
C LYS A 102 -14.80 22.72 0.59
N MET A 103 -15.59 21.96 -0.17
CA MET A 103 -16.16 20.71 0.34
C MET A 103 -15.05 19.71 0.69
N VAL A 104 -15.23 18.99 1.79
CA VAL A 104 -14.32 17.93 2.22
C VAL A 104 -15.11 16.64 2.38
N LEU A 105 -14.71 15.59 1.69
CA LEU A 105 -15.26 14.24 1.87
C LEU A 105 -14.33 13.45 2.81
N PRO A 106 -14.72 13.27 4.07
CA PRO A 106 -13.89 12.54 5.03
C PRO A 106 -14.11 11.03 4.91
N ILE A 107 -13.02 10.26 4.78
CA ILE A 107 -13.03 8.80 4.64
C ILE A 107 -12.11 8.19 5.69
N ALA A 108 -12.60 7.21 6.42
CA ALA A 108 -11.84 6.40 7.38
C ALA A 108 -11.67 4.96 6.86
N ILE A 109 -10.44 4.47 6.81
CA ILE A 109 -10.13 3.08 6.46
C ILE A 109 -9.61 2.37 7.70
N PHE A 110 -10.39 1.43 8.22
CA PHE A 110 -10.01 0.58 9.34
C PHE A 110 -9.38 -0.72 8.80
N SER A 111 -8.06 -0.81 8.92
CA SER A 111 -7.26 -1.92 8.38
C SER A 111 -6.86 -2.96 9.42
N HIS A 112 -7.23 -2.76 10.69
CA HIS A 112 -6.99 -3.71 11.79
C HIS A 112 -7.85 -4.97 11.66
N ASP A 113 -7.46 -6.05 12.37
CA ASP A 113 -8.12 -7.35 12.26
C ASP A 113 -9.40 -7.48 13.09
N SER A 114 -9.78 -6.46 13.89
CA SER A 114 -11.02 -6.48 14.63
C SER A 114 -12.25 -6.43 13.70
N ARG A 115 -13.24 -7.25 14.03
CA ARG A 115 -14.57 -7.28 13.39
C ARG A 115 -15.62 -6.47 14.14
N GLU A 116 -15.27 -5.90 15.30
CA GLU A 116 -16.18 -5.02 16.03
C GLU A 116 -16.46 -3.77 15.22
N ASP A 117 -17.70 -3.29 15.29
CA ASP A 117 -18.14 -2.16 14.48
C ASP A 117 -17.45 -0.86 14.93
N GLU A 118 -16.85 -0.16 13.97
CA GLU A 118 -16.17 1.11 14.20
C GLU A 118 -17.13 2.29 13.98
N PRO A 119 -16.88 3.44 14.63
CA PRO A 119 -17.77 4.60 14.51
C PRO A 119 -17.82 5.14 13.08
N THR A 120 -18.95 5.69 12.71
CA THR A 120 -19.18 6.42 11.45
C THR A 120 -19.38 7.91 11.67
N ARG A 121 -19.41 8.35 12.94
CA ARG A 121 -19.72 9.75 13.29
C ARG A 121 -19.11 10.16 14.61
N TYR A 122 -18.99 11.47 14.78
CA TYR A 122 -18.80 12.14 16.06
C TYR A 122 -20.06 12.92 16.39
N GLU A 123 -20.53 12.86 17.63
CA GLU A 123 -21.75 13.55 18.06
C GLU A 123 -21.56 14.17 19.45
N GLU A 124 -21.97 15.41 19.58
CA GLU A 124 -22.11 16.10 20.87
C GLU A 124 -23.57 16.49 21.08
N ALA A 125 -24.16 16.01 22.18
CA ALA A 125 -25.56 16.25 22.45
C ALA A 125 -25.83 16.45 23.95
N PHE A 126 -26.74 17.36 24.24
CA PHE A 126 -27.47 17.38 25.51
C PHE A 126 -28.65 16.41 25.42
N PRO A 127 -29.24 15.99 26.56
CA PRO A 127 -30.41 15.09 26.55
C PRO A 127 -31.60 15.60 25.71
N PHE A 128 -31.68 16.90 25.47
CA PHE A 128 -32.78 17.56 24.76
C PHE A 128 -32.35 18.19 23.42
N PHE A 129 -31.05 18.18 23.07
CA PHE A 129 -30.57 18.86 21.86
C PHE A 129 -29.23 18.33 21.36
N THR A 130 -29.17 17.96 20.12
CA THR A 130 -27.89 17.62 19.43
C THR A 130 -27.21 18.91 19.00
N VAL A 131 -26.04 19.19 19.57
CA VAL A 131 -25.24 20.40 19.27
C VAL A 131 -24.48 20.24 17.96
N LEU A 132 -23.87 19.06 17.78
CA LEU A 132 -23.04 18.76 16.63
C LEU A 132 -23.21 17.29 16.23
N ARG A 133 -23.36 17.07 14.93
CA ARG A 133 -23.26 15.75 14.30
C ARG A 133 -22.34 15.87 13.10
N PHE A 134 -21.25 15.12 13.13
CA PHE A 134 -20.27 15.01 12.04
C PHE A 134 -20.18 13.56 11.58
N GLU A 135 -20.37 13.31 10.30
CA GLU A 135 -20.36 11.98 9.70
C GLU A 135 -19.17 11.84 8.74
N PHE A 136 -18.61 10.64 8.65
CA PHE A 136 -17.55 10.30 7.71
C PHE A 136 -17.79 8.93 7.09
N TRP A 137 -17.26 8.73 5.88
CA TRP A 137 -17.38 7.47 5.17
C TRP A 137 -16.46 6.43 5.83
N LYS A 138 -17.04 5.30 6.24
CA LYS A 138 -16.31 4.21 6.89
C LYS A 138 -16.04 3.07 5.91
N ILE A 139 -14.79 2.63 5.82
CA ILE A 139 -14.35 1.43 5.15
C ILE A 139 -13.68 0.55 6.20
N GLN A 140 -14.32 -0.54 6.58
CA GLN A 140 -13.77 -1.49 7.55
C GLN A 140 -13.46 -2.80 6.85
N LEU A 141 -12.17 -3.04 6.52
CA LEU A 141 -11.75 -4.12 5.62
C LEU A 141 -12.19 -5.50 6.13
N LYS A 142 -12.12 -5.77 7.44
CA LYS A 142 -12.52 -7.05 8.03
C LYS A 142 -14.04 -7.29 8.11
N GLN A 143 -14.85 -6.32 7.73
CA GLN A 143 -16.30 -6.51 7.55
C GLN A 143 -16.69 -6.79 6.11
N ILE A 144 -15.76 -6.66 5.15
CA ILE A 144 -15.99 -6.91 3.73
C ILE A 144 -15.55 -8.34 3.40
N SER A 145 -16.48 -9.16 2.89
CA SER A 145 -16.15 -10.50 2.43
C SER A 145 -15.32 -10.45 1.15
N TRP A 146 -14.25 -11.25 1.07
CA TRP A 146 -13.42 -11.34 -0.13
C TRP A 146 -14.21 -11.82 -1.37
N GLN A 147 -15.27 -12.64 -1.18
CA GLN A 147 -16.12 -13.14 -2.25
C GLN A 147 -16.86 -12.01 -2.99
N GLN A 148 -17.06 -10.84 -2.37
CA GLN A 148 -17.69 -9.70 -3.03
C GLN A 148 -16.81 -9.08 -4.13
N HIS A 149 -15.54 -9.45 -4.17
CA HIS A 149 -14.55 -8.92 -5.11
C HIS A 149 -13.99 -9.98 -6.05
N LEU A 150 -14.70 -11.11 -6.19
CA LEU A 150 -14.38 -12.10 -7.21
C LEU A 150 -14.48 -11.46 -8.60
N GLU A 151 -13.45 -11.69 -9.41
CA GLU A 151 -13.37 -11.22 -10.80
C GLU A 151 -13.57 -9.71 -10.99
N SER A 152 -13.29 -8.91 -9.97
CA SER A 152 -13.61 -7.48 -9.97
C SER A 152 -12.85 -6.68 -11.05
N GLY A 153 -11.71 -7.17 -11.54
CA GLY A 153 -10.84 -6.46 -12.48
C GLY A 153 -10.20 -5.18 -11.93
N ASN A 154 -10.51 -4.82 -10.69
CA ASN A 154 -9.96 -3.65 -10.01
C ASN A 154 -8.65 -4.00 -9.31
N PRO A 155 -7.49 -3.39 -9.67
CA PRO A 155 -6.19 -3.73 -9.09
C PRO A 155 -6.11 -3.45 -7.59
N LEU A 156 -6.80 -2.44 -7.09
CA LEU A 156 -6.88 -2.18 -5.66
C LEU A 156 -7.66 -3.27 -4.93
N ALA A 157 -8.79 -3.73 -5.49
CA ALA A 157 -9.55 -4.84 -4.92
C ALA A 157 -8.70 -6.10 -4.83
N ALA A 158 -7.94 -6.43 -5.90
CA ALA A 158 -7.04 -7.56 -5.90
C ALA A 158 -5.98 -7.46 -4.78
N ALA A 159 -5.32 -6.31 -4.65
CA ALA A 159 -4.35 -6.09 -3.57
C ALA A 159 -4.99 -6.27 -2.18
N LEU A 160 -6.18 -5.70 -1.97
CA LEU A 160 -6.88 -5.73 -0.69
C LEU A 160 -7.46 -7.10 -0.32
N LEU A 161 -7.59 -8.09 -1.23
CA LEU A 161 -8.06 -9.44 -0.91
C LEU A 161 -7.34 -10.03 0.32
N SER A 162 -6.04 -9.77 0.47
CA SER A 162 -5.24 -10.22 1.62
C SER A 162 -5.67 -9.62 2.97
N LYS A 163 -6.36 -8.48 2.97
CA LYS A 163 -6.83 -7.78 4.18
C LYS A 163 -8.34 -7.92 4.42
N LEU A 164 -9.10 -8.41 3.45
CA LEU A 164 -10.54 -8.60 3.59
C LEU A 164 -10.89 -9.74 4.57
N SER A 165 -12.19 -9.95 4.78
CA SER A 165 -12.68 -11.01 5.66
C SER A 165 -12.68 -12.36 4.94
N TYR A 166 -11.88 -13.30 5.42
CA TYR A 166 -11.85 -14.72 5.03
C TYR A 166 -11.54 -15.61 6.23
N GLN A 167 -11.83 -16.90 6.11
CA GLN A 167 -11.48 -17.90 7.12
C GLN A 167 -10.05 -18.42 6.86
N PRO A 168 -9.36 -18.94 7.90
CA PRO A 168 -8.04 -19.55 7.70
C PRO A 168 -8.00 -20.63 6.61
N SER A 169 -9.07 -21.42 6.47
CA SER A 169 -9.21 -22.45 5.43
C SER A 169 -9.37 -21.90 4.01
N GLU A 170 -9.67 -20.61 3.85
CA GLU A 170 -9.88 -19.97 2.53
C GLU A 170 -8.60 -19.32 1.99
N ARG A 171 -7.49 -19.31 2.73
CA ARG A 171 -6.24 -18.61 2.35
C ARG A 171 -5.74 -18.99 0.95
N VAL A 172 -5.76 -20.27 0.63
CA VAL A 172 -5.37 -20.77 -0.71
C VAL A 172 -6.34 -20.27 -1.78
N ALA A 173 -7.65 -20.27 -1.50
CA ALA A 173 -8.65 -19.77 -2.45
C ALA A 173 -8.49 -18.25 -2.69
N VAL A 174 -8.22 -17.48 -1.64
CA VAL A 174 -7.93 -16.04 -1.73
C VAL A 174 -6.67 -15.80 -2.59
N ARG A 175 -5.61 -16.59 -2.40
CA ARG A 175 -4.38 -16.52 -3.22
C ARG A 175 -4.64 -16.88 -4.68
N LEU A 176 -5.42 -17.92 -4.95
CA LEU A 176 -5.82 -18.31 -6.30
C LEU A 176 -6.59 -17.21 -7.02
N GLU A 177 -7.55 -16.61 -6.35
CA GLU A 177 -8.32 -15.49 -6.91
C GLU A 177 -7.43 -14.29 -7.19
N PHE A 178 -6.53 -13.95 -6.28
CA PHE A 178 -5.54 -12.91 -6.51
C PHE A 178 -4.72 -13.15 -7.78
N LEU A 179 -4.17 -14.37 -7.94
CA LEU A 179 -3.38 -14.74 -9.12
C LEU A 179 -4.23 -14.72 -10.40
N ARG A 180 -5.48 -15.17 -10.34
CA ARG A 180 -6.43 -15.11 -11.45
C ARG A 180 -6.66 -13.66 -11.90
N GLN A 181 -6.94 -12.76 -10.96
CA GLN A 181 -7.13 -11.35 -11.27
C GLN A 181 -5.87 -10.72 -11.87
N LEU A 182 -4.69 -10.98 -11.30
CA LEU A 182 -3.42 -10.50 -11.85
C LEU A 182 -3.17 -10.98 -13.29
N ALA A 183 -3.46 -12.24 -13.58
CA ALA A 183 -3.29 -12.80 -14.93
C ALA A 183 -4.16 -12.09 -15.98
N ARG A 184 -5.33 -11.61 -15.56
CA ARG A 184 -6.28 -10.89 -16.44
C ARG A 184 -5.98 -9.40 -16.57
N MET A 185 -5.26 -8.82 -15.61
CA MET A 185 -4.95 -7.38 -15.59
C MET A 185 -3.80 -7.03 -16.54
N GLN A 186 -3.92 -5.87 -17.18
CA GLN A 186 -2.85 -5.27 -17.99
C GLN A 186 -2.24 -4.09 -17.23
N LEU A 187 -1.44 -4.40 -16.20
CA LEU A 187 -0.72 -3.40 -15.43
C LEU A 187 0.71 -3.27 -15.95
N ASP A 188 1.24 -2.05 -15.88
CA ASP A 188 2.67 -1.84 -16.05
C ASP A 188 3.46 -2.53 -14.91
N PRO A 189 4.77 -2.78 -15.09
CA PRO A 189 5.57 -3.50 -14.10
C PRO A 189 5.59 -2.88 -12.71
N ALA A 190 5.57 -1.55 -12.59
CA ALA A 190 5.63 -0.85 -11.31
C ALA A 190 4.30 -0.99 -10.54
N ARG A 191 3.17 -0.87 -11.23
CA ARG A 191 1.85 -1.08 -10.64
C ARG A 191 1.63 -2.55 -10.27
N MET A 192 2.06 -3.48 -11.13
CA MET A 192 2.00 -4.91 -10.85
C MET A 192 2.78 -5.26 -9.57
N GLU A 193 4.00 -4.75 -9.45
CA GLU A 193 4.84 -4.94 -8.26
C GLU A 193 4.18 -4.38 -7.00
N LEU A 194 3.59 -3.19 -7.07
CA LEU A 194 2.92 -2.59 -5.92
C LEU A 194 1.75 -3.43 -5.43
N VAL A 195 0.88 -3.91 -6.34
CA VAL A 195 -0.27 -4.77 -6.04
C VAL A 195 0.20 -6.06 -5.38
N THR A 196 1.25 -6.67 -5.93
CA THR A 196 1.80 -7.93 -5.42
C THR A 196 2.47 -7.78 -4.08
N SER A 197 3.36 -6.78 -3.95
CA SER A 197 4.06 -6.51 -2.69
C SER A 197 3.09 -6.21 -1.56
N PHE A 198 2.00 -5.49 -1.87
CA PHE A 198 0.95 -5.26 -0.88
C PHE A 198 0.28 -6.57 -0.47
N PHE A 199 -0.18 -7.37 -1.42
CA PHE A 199 -0.85 -8.62 -1.12
C PHE A 199 0.04 -9.56 -0.29
N ASP A 200 1.29 -9.77 -0.72
CA ASP A 200 2.26 -10.65 -0.07
C ASP A 200 2.64 -10.19 1.34
N SER A 201 2.57 -8.87 1.62
CA SER A 201 2.82 -8.33 2.95
C SER A 201 1.79 -8.75 4.00
N TYR A 202 0.60 -9.21 3.60
CA TYR A 202 -0.49 -9.55 4.51
C TYR A 202 -0.97 -11.00 4.39
N LEU A 203 -0.63 -11.70 3.32
CA LEU A 203 -1.00 -13.11 3.13
C LEU A 203 0.19 -13.92 2.61
N GLU A 204 0.97 -14.46 3.54
CA GLU A 204 2.03 -15.42 3.28
C GLU A 204 1.50 -16.84 3.53
N LEU A 205 1.63 -17.74 2.55
CA LEU A 205 1.19 -19.13 2.65
C LEU A 205 2.23 -19.98 3.38
N THR A 206 1.77 -20.99 4.10
CA THR A 206 2.65 -22.04 4.62
C THR A 206 3.11 -22.96 3.48
N ALA A 207 4.18 -23.75 3.69
CA ALA A 207 4.68 -24.68 2.70
C ALA A 207 3.63 -25.73 2.27
N GLU A 208 2.69 -26.09 3.15
CA GLU A 208 1.59 -26.99 2.84
C GLU A 208 0.52 -26.31 1.99
N GLU A 209 0.17 -25.05 2.32
CA GLU A 209 -0.75 -24.22 1.53
C GLU A 209 -0.17 -23.91 0.15
N GLU A 210 1.14 -23.69 0.03
CA GLU A 210 1.80 -23.49 -1.28
C GLU A 210 1.71 -24.72 -2.17
N ARG A 211 1.93 -25.91 -1.63
CA ARG A 211 1.76 -27.17 -2.38
C ARG A 211 0.31 -27.34 -2.84
N LEU A 212 -0.65 -27.07 -1.97
CA LEU A 212 -2.06 -27.12 -2.34
C LEU A 212 -2.41 -26.08 -3.43
N LEU A 213 -1.81 -24.90 -3.37
CA LEU A 213 -1.94 -23.88 -4.40
C LEU A 213 -1.41 -24.39 -5.77
N GLU A 214 -0.21 -24.98 -5.79
CA GLU A 214 0.40 -25.55 -7.01
C GLU A 214 -0.45 -26.64 -7.63
N GLU A 215 -1.06 -27.51 -6.82
CA GLU A 215 -1.96 -28.58 -7.28
C GLU A 215 -3.24 -28.01 -7.90
N ARG A 216 -3.85 -26.99 -7.29
CA ARG A 216 -5.12 -26.39 -7.73
C ARG A 216 -4.98 -25.41 -8.90
N LEU A 217 -3.83 -24.78 -9.06
CA LEU A 217 -3.59 -23.75 -10.07
C LEU A 217 -3.96 -24.21 -11.50
N PRO A 218 -3.51 -25.38 -11.99
CA PRO A 218 -3.85 -25.86 -13.33
C PRO A 218 -5.31 -26.33 -13.48
N GLU A 219 -6.00 -26.63 -12.37
CA GLU A 219 -7.40 -27.05 -12.39
C GLU A 219 -8.37 -25.87 -12.42
N GLU A 220 -7.99 -24.77 -11.78
CA GLU A 220 -8.87 -23.61 -11.61
C GLU A 220 -8.60 -22.44 -12.55
N LEU A 221 -7.41 -22.38 -13.16
CA LEU A 221 -7.02 -21.34 -14.11
C LEU A 221 -6.93 -21.93 -15.54
N THR A 222 -7.23 -21.08 -16.52
CA THR A 222 -6.99 -21.45 -17.92
C THR A 222 -5.49 -21.58 -18.22
N GLY A 223 -5.14 -22.33 -19.27
CA GLY A 223 -3.72 -22.51 -19.63
C GLY A 223 -2.99 -21.21 -19.96
N GLU A 224 -3.70 -20.17 -20.45
CA GLU A 224 -3.13 -18.83 -20.67
C GLU A 224 -2.91 -18.09 -19.36
N GLU A 225 -3.86 -18.16 -18.44
CA GLU A 225 -3.73 -17.55 -17.10
C GLU A 225 -2.57 -18.20 -16.33
N VAL A 226 -2.45 -19.54 -16.38
CA VAL A 226 -1.32 -20.25 -15.74
C VAL A 226 0.01 -19.79 -16.30
N LYS A 227 0.15 -19.68 -17.63
CA LYS A 227 1.39 -19.14 -18.26
C LYS A 227 1.71 -17.76 -17.74
N ARG A 228 0.72 -16.86 -17.71
CA ARG A 228 0.90 -15.50 -17.24
C ARG A 228 1.26 -15.41 -15.77
N VAL A 229 0.63 -16.22 -14.91
CA VAL A 229 1.01 -16.35 -13.49
C VAL A 229 2.46 -16.80 -13.35
N VAL A 230 2.89 -17.82 -14.10
CA VAL A 230 4.27 -18.30 -14.07
C VAL A 230 5.27 -17.23 -14.53
N GLU A 231 4.97 -16.48 -15.59
CA GLU A 231 5.80 -15.34 -16.04
C GLU A 231 5.95 -14.27 -14.96
N ILE A 232 4.82 -13.88 -14.34
CA ILE A 232 4.77 -12.89 -13.28
C ILE A 232 5.58 -13.36 -12.07
N THR A 233 5.32 -14.56 -11.55
CA THR A 233 5.99 -15.12 -10.37
C THR A 233 7.48 -15.36 -10.62
N THR A 234 7.86 -15.83 -11.81
CA THR A 234 9.29 -16.00 -12.18
C THR A 234 10.02 -14.67 -12.24
N SER A 235 9.37 -13.60 -12.72
CA SER A 235 9.97 -12.26 -12.73
C SER A 235 10.20 -11.74 -11.30
N TRP A 236 9.29 -12.02 -10.39
CA TRP A 236 9.41 -11.66 -8.97
C TRP A 236 10.51 -12.44 -8.26
N HIS A 237 10.60 -13.73 -8.47
CA HIS A 237 11.68 -14.55 -7.91
C HIS A 237 13.05 -14.08 -8.37
N ARG A 238 13.18 -13.65 -9.63
CA ARG A 238 14.43 -13.06 -10.15
C ARG A 238 14.73 -11.74 -9.45
N LYS A 239 13.72 -10.85 -9.34
CA LYS A 239 13.88 -9.54 -8.71
C LYS A 239 14.15 -9.65 -7.21
N GLY A 240 13.39 -10.43 -6.47
CA GLY A 240 13.60 -10.67 -5.04
C GLY A 240 14.96 -11.31 -4.74
N ARG A 241 15.44 -12.21 -5.60
CA ARG A 241 16.79 -12.79 -5.49
C ARG A 241 17.86 -11.73 -5.73
N GLN A 242 17.66 -10.84 -6.69
CA GLN A 242 18.58 -9.74 -6.98
C GLN A 242 18.59 -8.73 -5.83
N GLU A 243 17.43 -8.33 -5.34
CA GLU A 243 17.30 -7.41 -4.20
C GLU A 243 17.91 -8.00 -2.92
N GLY A 244 17.63 -9.26 -2.60
CA GLY A 244 18.21 -9.98 -1.46
C GLY A 244 19.75 -10.10 -1.56
N ARG A 245 20.30 -10.30 -2.76
CA ARG A 245 21.75 -10.29 -3.00
C ARG A 245 22.35 -8.91 -2.75
N GLN A 246 21.72 -7.86 -3.28
CA GLN A 246 22.18 -6.48 -3.07
C GLN A 246 22.10 -6.08 -1.60
N GLU A 247 21.02 -6.42 -0.91
CA GLU A 247 20.87 -6.13 0.53
C GLU A 247 21.97 -6.82 1.36
N LEU A 248 22.22 -8.10 1.07
CA LEU A 248 23.31 -8.84 1.71
C LEU A 248 24.67 -8.20 1.44
N LEU A 249 24.92 -7.78 0.20
CA LEU A 249 26.15 -7.13 -0.20
C LEU A 249 26.35 -5.79 0.52
N PHE A 250 25.32 -4.96 0.59
CA PHE A 250 25.32 -3.72 1.39
C PHE A 250 25.62 -4.00 2.86
N LYS A 251 24.96 -4.99 3.44
CA LYS A 251 25.15 -5.35 4.85
C LYS A 251 26.58 -5.80 5.14
N LEU A 252 27.17 -6.59 4.25
CA LEU A 252 28.55 -7.05 4.38
C LEU A 252 29.57 -5.93 4.18
N LEU A 253 29.38 -5.08 3.17
CA LEU A 253 30.23 -3.92 2.92
C LEU A 253 30.18 -2.92 4.07
N ARG A 254 29.00 -2.56 4.56
CA ARG A 254 28.85 -1.67 5.72
C ARG A 254 29.46 -2.26 7.00
N LYS A 255 29.35 -3.57 7.19
CA LYS A 255 30.00 -4.23 8.33
C LYS A 255 31.52 -4.19 8.26
N ARG A 256 32.08 -4.23 7.06
CA ARG A 256 33.53 -4.28 6.83
C ARG A 256 34.18 -2.90 6.74
N LEU A 257 33.54 -1.97 6.02
CA LEU A 257 34.11 -0.65 5.68
C LEU A 257 33.51 0.49 6.53
N GLY A 258 32.46 0.21 7.30
CA GLY A 258 31.66 1.24 7.97
C GLY A 258 30.60 1.86 7.05
N PRO A 259 30.06 3.03 7.41
CA PRO A 259 29.07 3.73 6.57
C PRO A 259 29.67 4.04 5.20
N LEU A 260 28.90 3.74 4.13
CA LEU A 260 29.29 4.03 2.75
C LEU A 260 28.74 5.39 2.34
N SER A 261 29.43 6.06 1.42
CA SER A 261 28.93 7.32 0.83
C SER A 261 27.74 7.06 -0.07
N SER A 262 26.80 8.02 -0.16
CA SER A 262 25.59 7.91 -1.00
C SER A 262 25.92 7.65 -2.48
N GLU A 263 27.05 8.16 -2.96
CA GLU A 263 27.53 7.91 -4.33
C GLU A 263 27.89 6.43 -4.54
N VAL A 264 28.59 5.83 -3.58
CA VAL A 264 28.97 4.41 -3.63
C VAL A 264 27.73 3.53 -3.52
N GLU A 265 26.80 3.86 -2.64
CA GLU A 265 25.54 3.12 -2.48
C GLU A 265 24.72 3.14 -3.78
N ALA A 266 24.60 4.31 -4.44
CA ALA A 266 23.90 4.42 -5.71
C ALA A 266 24.57 3.59 -6.83
N ARG A 267 25.90 3.54 -6.87
CA ARG A 267 26.65 2.73 -7.86
C ARG A 267 26.48 1.24 -7.61
N ILE A 268 26.49 0.80 -6.37
CA ILE A 268 26.24 -0.62 -6.02
C ILE A 268 24.81 -1.02 -6.38
N ALA A 269 23.84 -0.14 -6.14
CA ALA A 269 22.43 -0.38 -6.51
C ALA A 269 22.23 -0.51 -8.05
N ALA A 270 23.08 0.11 -8.84
CA ALA A 270 23.03 0.07 -10.31
C ALA A 270 23.80 -1.11 -10.93
N LEU A 271 24.47 -1.97 -10.13
CA LEU A 271 25.23 -3.13 -10.65
C LEU A 271 24.29 -4.19 -11.24
N SER A 272 24.74 -4.81 -12.34
CA SER A 272 24.10 -6.02 -12.86
C SER A 272 24.25 -7.20 -11.88
N PRO A 273 23.45 -8.26 -12.02
CA PRO A 273 23.60 -9.47 -11.22
C PRO A 273 25.03 -10.06 -11.27
N GLU A 274 25.62 -10.11 -12.45
CA GLU A 274 26.98 -10.63 -12.69
C GLU A 274 28.03 -9.75 -12.02
N GLN A 275 27.88 -8.42 -12.12
CA GLN A 275 28.76 -7.45 -11.46
C GLN A 275 28.65 -7.51 -9.93
N SER A 276 27.43 -7.75 -9.42
CA SER A 276 27.20 -7.95 -8.00
C SER A 276 27.85 -9.22 -7.47
N ASP A 277 27.82 -10.32 -8.24
CA ASP A 277 28.51 -11.57 -7.91
C ASP A 277 30.05 -11.37 -7.92
N GLN A 278 30.61 -10.65 -8.89
CA GLN A 278 32.04 -10.31 -8.93
C GLN A 278 32.46 -9.46 -7.73
N LEU A 279 31.61 -8.50 -7.34
CA LEU A 279 31.88 -7.68 -6.14
C LEU A 279 31.83 -8.52 -4.87
N ALA A 280 30.91 -9.49 -4.79
CA ALA A 280 30.80 -10.40 -3.65
C ALA A 280 32.05 -11.31 -3.53
N GLU A 281 32.56 -11.81 -4.65
CA GLU A 281 33.79 -12.62 -4.67
C GLU A 281 35.01 -11.82 -4.20
N LYS A 282 35.10 -10.55 -4.59
CA LYS A 282 36.18 -9.64 -4.21
C LYS A 282 35.98 -8.91 -2.87
N LEU A 283 34.90 -9.19 -2.17
CA LEU A 283 34.56 -8.53 -0.91
C LEU A 283 35.70 -8.60 0.12
N PHE A 284 36.42 -9.73 0.16
CA PHE A 284 37.50 -9.94 1.11
C PHE A 284 38.79 -9.20 0.72
N ASP A 285 38.96 -8.82 -0.52
CA ASP A 285 40.11 -8.06 -1.03
C ASP A 285 39.95 -6.55 -0.84
N ILE A 286 38.69 -6.08 -0.70
CA ILE A 286 38.36 -4.66 -0.52
C ILE A 286 38.54 -4.31 0.96
N THR A 287 39.50 -3.43 1.27
CA THR A 287 39.86 -3.04 2.64
C THR A 287 39.39 -1.64 3.02
N ASN A 288 39.08 -0.79 2.05
CA ASN A 288 38.61 0.58 2.26
C ASN A 288 37.70 1.05 1.11
N GLU A 289 37.04 2.19 1.30
CA GLU A 289 36.12 2.75 0.30
C GLU A 289 36.81 3.14 -1.03
N ALA A 290 38.10 3.48 -1.00
CA ALA A 290 38.87 3.80 -2.20
C ALA A 290 39.09 2.57 -3.10
N ASP A 291 39.31 1.39 -2.49
CA ASP A 291 39.40 0.12 -3.24
C ASP A 291 38.05 -0.23 -3.86
N LEU A 292 36.95 -0.02 -3.13
CA LEU A 292 35.60 -0.23 -3.63
C LEU A 292 35.28 0.69 -4.80
N LYS A 293 35.62 1.99 -4.72
CA LYS A 293 35.46 2.95 -5.82
C LYS A 293 36.27 2.58 -7.07
N ARG A 294 37.48 2.07 -6.89
CA ARG A 294 38.30 1.57 -8.01
C ARG A 294 37.66 0.35 -8.70
N PHE A 295 37.13 -0.57 -7.92
CA PHE A 295 36.41 -1.70 -8.47
C PHE A 295 35.18 -1.24 -9.26
N LEU A 296 34.35 -0.36 -8.67
CA LEU A 296 33.15 0.19 -9.30
C LEU A 296 33.43 1.08 -10.53
N ALA A 297 34.66 1.57 -10.69
CA ALA A 297 35.06 2.34 -11.88
C ALA A 297 35.58 1.43 -13.01
N ALA A 298 35.98 0.20 -12.70
CA ALA A 298 36.48 -0.78 -13.66
C ALA A 298 35.38 -1.74 -14.18
N THR A 299 34.21 -1.65 -13.58
CA THR A 299 33.01 -2.47 -13.89
C THR A 299 31.95 -1.65 -14.60
#